data_8fc1bcd18490a8a8ba2b96c5c4009976
#
_entry.id   8fc1bcd18490a8a8ba2b96c5c4009976
#
_cell.length_a   1.000
_cell.length_b   1.000
_cell.length_c   1.000
_cell.angle_alpha   90.00
_cell.angle_beta   90.00
_cell.angle_gamma   90.00
#
_symmetry.space_group_name_H-M   'P 1'
#
loop_
_entity.id
_entity.type
_entity.pdbx_description
1 polymer ?
#
loop_
_entity_poly.entity_id
_entity_poly.type
_entity_poly.pdbx_seq_one_letter_code
_entity_poly.pdbx_strand_id
1 'polypeptide(L)'
;MSELITLKDYSELPNNLQSDPDEAEKLRNCLLNLSADQVLSIPEMTETEKDSFRILTNFNGKYWTQNYIGLLQIEEKNVFIGSRFDDESFFFTQYILDRALGMNINILQNMDPGVGSGDILEQLLAFVFAAQIERAYRKGLYRRYRTYECNDSKVKGKIDITRHIRLNPLNNGKIAYSYREYTADNDVNKMIFTAYTYLQKRHPNIMKNLEKKRKTVGEYITQFRNIMQPASRQEVQKLVQRERRKITHSIYHDWEEVRKTAILILRHMGIFVRETQSEKTIHGVLIN
;
A
#
# COMPACT_ATOMS: atom_id res chain seq x y z
N MET A 1 -9.53 8.51 -21.84
CA MET A 1 -8.28 7.70 -21.75
C MET A 1 -7.26 8.60 -21.08
N SER A 2 -6.81 8.25 -19.88
CA SER A 2 -5.78 9.03 -19.20
C SER A 2 -4.45 8.86 -19.94
N GLU A 3 -3.83 9.97 -20.28
CA GLU A 3 -2.60 10.05 -21.05
C GLU A 3 -1.43 9.56 -20.20
N LEU A 4 -0.57 8.70 -20.74
CA LEU A 4 0.67 8.27 -20.10
C LEU A 4 1.80 9.19 -20.57
N ILE A 5 2.34 9.98 -19.65
CA ILE A 5 3.48 10.86 -19.88
C ILE A 5 4.74 10.10 -19.48
N THR A 6 5.66 9.93 -20.42
CA THR A 6 6.93 9.23 -20.16
C THR A 6 8.06 10.24 -20.00
N LEU A 7 8.74 10.20 -18.87
CA LEU A 7 9.92 10.98 -18.55
C LEU A 7 11.12 10.03 -18.35
N LYS A 8 12.32 10.58 -18.38
CA LYS A 8 13.54 9.85 -18.01
C LYS A 8 14.14 10.43 -16.72
N ASP A 9 14.77 9.60 -15.92
CA ASP A 9 15.48 10.04 -14.72
C ASP A 9 16.69 10.92 -15.13
N TYR A 10 17.05 11.83 -14.25
CA TYR A 10 18.21 12.72 -14.40
C TYR A 10 18.30 13.40 -15.79
N SER A 11 17.17 13.82 -16.33
CA SER A 11 17.06 14.42 -17.64
C SER A 11 16.28 15.74 -17.62
N GLU A 12 16.57 16.59 -18.62
CA GLU A 12 15.81 17.84 -18.81
C GLU A 12 14.37 17.52 -19.20
N LEU A 13 13.44 18.20 -18.60
CA LEU A 13 12.02 18.05 -18.90
C LEU A 13 11.74 18.59 -20.30
N PRO A 14 11.08 17.83 -21.18
CA PRO A 14 10.75 18.33 -22.50
C PRO A 14 9.82 19.56 -22.42
N ASN A 15 10.07 20.56 -23.25
CA ASN A 15 9.24 21.78 -23.29
C ASN A 15 7.78 21.48 -23.64
N ASN A 16 7.53 20.41 -24.41
CA ASN A 16 6.21 19.97 -24.87
C ASN A 16 5.72 18.77 -24.02
N LEU A 17 5.64 18.93 -22.71
CA LEU A 17 5.08 17.91 -21.80
C LEU A 17 3.65 17.54 -22.15
N GLN A 18 2.90 18.50 -22.73
CA GLN A 18 1.52 18.34 -23.17
C GLN A 18 1.19 19.32 -24.28
N SER A 19 0.11 19.03 -25.01
CA SER A 19 -0.39 19.90 -26.08
C SER A 19 -0.93 21.23 -25.56
N ASP A 20 -1.42 21.25 -24.31
CA ASP A 20 -1.92 22.47 -23.62
C ASP A 20 -0.85 23.02 -22.65
N PRO A 21 -0.38 24.28 -22.86
CA PRO A 21 0.59 24.92 -21.98
C PRO A 21 0.14 25.03 -20.52
N ASP A 22 -1.14 25.31 -20.27
CA ASP A 22 -1.70 25.49 -18.92
C ASP A 22 -1.72 24.16 -18.16
N GLU A 23 -2.00 23.04 -18.81
CA GLU A 23 -1.94 21.72 -18.24
C GLU A 23 -0.50 21.25 -17.98
N ALA A 24 0.42 21.60 -18.89
CA ALA A 24 1.85 21.34 -18.71
C ALA A 24 2.40 22.10 -17.48
N GLU A 25 1.98 23.35 -17.28
CA GLU A 25 2.39 24.14 -16.12
C GLU A 25 1.81 23.59 -14.81
N LYS A 26 0.54 23.20 -14.79
CA LYS A 26 -0.09 22.56 -13.63
C LYS A 26 0.64 21.28 -13.24
N LEU A 27 0.89 20.38 -14.20
CA LEU A 27 1.62 19.15 -13.94
C LEU A 27 3.03 19.41 -13.39
N ARG A 28 3.74 20.37 -13.96
CA ARG A 28 5.08 20.78 -13.51
C ARG A 28 5.04 21.28 -12.07
N ASN A 29 4.07 22.12 -11.73
CA ASN A 29 3.88 22.63 -10.37
C ASN A 29 3.54 21.51 -9.38
N CYS A 30 2.71 20.55 -9.76
CA CYS A 30 2.43 19.37 -8.94
C CYS A 30 3.68 18.53 -8.69
N LEU A 31 4.49 18.26 -9.73
CA LEU A 31 5.75 17.51 -9.58
C LEU A 31 6.79 18.23 -8.73
N LEU A 32 6.89 19.57 -8.84
CA LEU A 32 7.81 20.38 -8.02
C LEU A 32 7.43 20.36 -6.53
N ASN A 33 6.14 20.34 -6.22
CA ASN A 33 5.63 20.41 -4.86
C ASN A 33 5.36 19.03 -4.23
N LEU A 34 5.68 17.95 -4.94
CA LEU A 34 5.47 16.59 -4.43
C LEU A 34 6.40 16.33 -3.24
N SER A 35 5.83 15.85 -2.15
CA SER A 35 6.57 15.52 -0.92
C SER A 35 6.79 14.01 -0.77
N ALA A 36 7.83 13.62 -0.01
CA ALA A 36 8.16 12.21 0.24
C ALA A 36 7.00 11.41 0.85
N ASP A 37 6.14 12.04 1.65
CA ASP A 37 4.98 11.39 2.26
C ASP A 37 3.84 11.09 1.26
N GLN A 38 3.94 11.64 0.05
CA GLN A 38 2.96 11.43 -1.02
C GLN A 38 3.36 10.33 -2.00
N VAL A 39 4.50 9.69 -1.77
CA VAL A 39 4.99 8.59 -2.61
C VAL A 39 5.41 7.40 -1.77
N LEU A 40 5.25 6.21 -2.33
CA LEU A 40 5.81 5.00 -1.76
C LEU A 40 7.20 4.79 -2.35
N SER A 41 8.25 4.97 -1.57
CA SER A 41 9.63 4.72 -2.01
C SER A 41 10.08 3.30 -1.68
N ILE A 42 10.84 2.69 -2.59
CA ILE A 42 11.44 1.37 -2.41
C ILE A 42 12.94 1.46 -2.77
N PRO A 43 13.85 1.26 -1.81
CA PRO A 43 13.60 1.09 -0.37
C PRO A 43 12.96 2.31 0.29
N GLU A 44 12.45 2.14 1.54
CA GLU A 44 11.88 3.27 2.29
C GLU A 44 12.96 4.34 2.53
N MET A 45 12.63 5.60 2.25
CA MET A 45 13.52 6.73 2.47
C MET A 45 13.81 6.94 3.96
N THR A 46 15.05 7.24 4.29
CA THR A 46 15.44 7.75 5.60
C THR A 46 14.85 9.14 5.85
N GLU A 47 14.81 9.60 7.10
CA GLU A 47 14.28 10.95 7.40
C GLU A 47 15.07 12.06 6.69
N THR A 48 16.38 11.93 6.57
CA THR A 48 17.22 12.89 5.83
C THR A 48 16.93 12.89 4.32
N GLU A 49 16.65 11.74 3.74
CA GLU A 49 16.24 11.62 2.33
C GLU A 49 14.85 12.21 2.09
N LYS A 50 13.92 12.06 3.03
CA LYS A 50 12.60 12.68 2.95
C LYS A 50 12.67 14.21 2.94
N ASP A 51 13.53 14.79 3.76
CA ASP A 51 13.73 16.26 3.82
C ASP A 51 14.33 16.80 2.53
N SER A 52 15.22 16.04 1.90
CA SER A 52 15.87 16.40 0.64
C SER A 52 15.11 15.94 -0.61
N PHE A 53 14.01 15.21 -0.44
CA PHE A 53 13.26 14.64 -1.55
C PHE A 53 12.76 15.72 -2.51
N ARG A 54 13.10 15.58 -3.79
CA ARG A 54 12.58 16.38 -4.90
C ARG A 54 12.52 15.48 -6.14
N ILE A 55 11.43 15.49 -6.85
CA ILE A 55 11.31 14.79 -8.15
C ILE A 55 11.80 15.68 -9.28
N LEU A 56 11.46 16.96 -9.20
CA LEU A 56 11.94 17.98 -10.13
C LEU A 56 12.75 19.04 -9.41
N THR A 57 13.76 19.53 -10.09
CA THR A 57 14.50 20.73 -9.67
C THR A 57 14.53 21.74 -10.81
N ASN A 58 14.47 23.02 -10.46
CA ASN A 58 14.65 24.11 -11.43
C ASN A 58 16.10 24.58 -11.37
N PHE A 59 16.77 24.55 -12.50
CA PHE A 59 18.10 25.08 -12.64
C PHE A 59 18.17 26.00 -13.88
N ASN A 60 18.41 27.27 -13.65
CA ASN A 60 18.49 28.31 -14.70
C ASN A 60 17.25 28.36 -15.64
N GLY A 61 16.06 28.22 -15.08
CA GLY A 61 14.80 28.22 -15.86
C GLY A 61 14.47 26.92 -16.56
N LYS A 62 15.33 25.92 -16.46
CA LYS A 62 15.10 24.57 -16.97
C LYS A 62 14.77 23.61 -15.83
N TYR A 63 13.88 22.69 -16.09
CA TYR A 63 13.44 21.69 -15.12
C TYR A 63 14.11 20.35 -15.38
N TRP A 64 14.62 19.72 -14.33
CA TRP A 64 15.34 18.46 -14.40
C TRP A 64 14.69 17.44 -13.46
N THR A 65 14.47 16.24 -13.95
CA THR A 65 14.09 15.09 -13.11
C THR A 65 15.28 14.67 -12.26
N GLN A 66 14.98 14.16 -11.07
CA GLN A 66 15.99 13.62 -10.16
C GLN A 66 16.14 12.10 -10.33
N ASN A 67 16.95 11.48 -9.49
CA ASN A 67 17.33 10.07 -9.55
C ASN A 67 16.22 9.15 -9.00
N TYR A 68 15.01 9.25 -9.57
CA TYR A 68 13.87 8.41 -9.20
C TYR A 68 13.27 7.76 -10.43
N ILE A 69 12.99 6.45 -10.33
CA ILE A 69 12.33 5.66 -11.36
C ILE A 69 11.00 5.16 -10.80
N GLY A 70 9.93 5.21 -11.58
CA GLY A 70 8.65 4.71 -11.12
C GLY A 70 7.44 5.29 -11.81
N LEU A 71 6.31 5.14 -11.17
CA LEU A 71 5.01 5.60 -11.67
C LEU A 71 4.34 6.53 -10.67
N LEU A 72 3.91 7.67 -11.16
CA LEU A 72 3.13 8.66 -10.43
C LEU A 72 1.77 8.83 -11.08
N GLN A 73 0.75 9.01 -10.29
CA GLN A 73 -0.57 9.44 -10.73
C GLN A 73 -0.86 10.83 -10.16
N ILE A 74 -0.94 11.80 -11.04
CA ILE A 74 -1.21 13.20 -10.68
C ILE A 74 -2.52 13.59 -11.34
N GLU A 75 -3.54 13.86 -10.53
CA GLU A 75 -4.92 14.06 -10.99
C GLU A 75 -5.40 12.86 -11.82
N GLU A 76 -5.71 13.07 -13.11
CA GLU A 76 -6.14 12.01 -14.02
C GLU A 76 -5.02 11.53 -14.96
N LYS A 77 -3.78 11.99 -14.76
CA LYS A 77 -2.63 11.70 -15.61
C LYS A 77 -1.65 10.77 -14.93
N ASN A 78 -1.09 9.84 -15.70
CA ASN A 78 -0.01 8.97 -15.24
C ASN A 78 1.32 9.47 -15.79
N VAL A 79 2.29 9.63 -14.91
CA VAL A 79 3.67 10.02 -15.23
C VAL A 79 4.56 8.84 -14.92
N PHE A 80 5.12 8.23 -15.94
CA PHE A 80 6.12 7.18 -15.83
C PHE A 80 7.51 7.79 -15.97
N ILE A 81 8.34 7.59 -14.96
CA ILE A 81 9.75 8.01 -14.98
C ILE A 81 10.57 6.74 -15.19
N GLY A 82 11.07 6.57 -16.40
CA GLY A 82 11.96 5.47 -16.79
C GLY A 82 13.42 5.82 -16.58
N SER A 83 14.29 4.85 -16.77
CA SER A 83 15.73 5.08 -16.70
C SER A 83 16.24 5.86 -17.93
N ARG A 84 17.17 6.79 -17.71
CA ARG A 84 17.89 7.48 -18.80
C ARG A 84 18.68 6.52 -19.69
N PHE A 85 18.98 5.32 -19.17
CA PHE A 85 19.71 4.29 -19.93
C PHE A 85 18.78 3.40 -20.74
N ASP A 86 17.46 3.60 -20.64
CA ASP A 86 16.50 2.87 -21.45
C ASP A 86 16.39 3.43 -22.87
N ASP A 87 16.26 2.51 -23.78
CA ASP A 87 15.72 2.71 -25.12
C ASP A 87 14.19 2.53 -25.11
N GLU A 88 13.58 2.29 -26.27
CA GLU A 88 12.15 2.03 -26.42
C GLU A 88 11.67 0.74 -25.72
N SER A 89 12.59 -0.15 -25.32
CA SER A 89 12.27 -1.45 -24.72
C SER A 89 12.07 -1.43 -23.20
N PHE A 90 12.42 -0.34 -22.54
CA PHE A 90 12.37 -0.19 -21.06
C PHE A 90 13.07 -1.32 -20.29
N PHE A 91 14.09 -1.93 -20.89
CA PHE A 91 14.77 -3.11 -20.35
C PHE A 91 15.47 -2.81 -19.01
N PHE A 92 16.15 -1.67 -18.92
CA PHE A 92 16.89 -1.29 -17.73
C PHE A 92 15.95 -0.89 -16.59
N THR A 93 14.90 -0.15 -16.89
CA THR A 93 13.83 0.15 -15.90
C THR A 93 13.20 -1.14 -15.39
N GLN A 94 12.91 -2.09 -16.27
CA GLN A 94 12.40 -3.41 -15.88
C GLN A 94 13.37 -4.14 -14.96
N TYR A 95 14.65 -4.14 -15.28
CA TYR A 95 15.69 -4.76 -14.46
C TYR A 95 15.78 -4.14 -13.06
N ILE A 96 15.71 -2.80 -12.97
CA ILE A 96 15.73 -2.09 -11.67
C ILE A 96 14.48 -2.43 -10.87
N LEU A 97 13.30 -2.42 -11.47
CA LEU A 97 12.03 -2.80 -10.83
C LEU A 97 12.09 -4.23 -10.29
N ASP A 98 12.53 -5.18 -11.10
CA ASP A 98 12.66 -6.57 -10.71
C ASP A 98 13.65 -6.74 -9.55
N ARG A 99 14.76 -6.00 -9.58
CA ARG A 99 15.79 -6.04 -8.54
C ARG A 99 15.31 -5.43 -7.22
N ALA A 100 14.68 -4.26 -7.29
CA ALA A 100 14.15 -3.55 -6.11
C ALA A 100 13.03 -4.33 -5.41
N LEU A 101 12.17 -4.98 -6.20
CA LEU A 101 11.07 -5.78 -5.69
C LEU A 101 11.49 -7.22 -5.32
N GLY A 102 12.75 -7.61 -5.60
CA GLY A 102 13.23 -8.98 -5.42
C GLY A 102 12.44 -9.97 -6.29
N MET A 103 11.98 -9.52 -7.45
CA MET A 103 11.17 -10.31 -8.37
C MET A 103 11.91 -10.48 -9.69
N ASN A 104 11.80 -11.66 -10.27
CA ASN A 104 12.15 -11.91 -11.67
C ASN A 104 10.83 -12.04 -12.45
N ILE A 105 10.09 -10.93 -12.50
CA ILE A 105 8.82 -10.84 -13.22
C ILE A 105 8.99 -9.70 -14.21
N ASN A 106 8.78 -9.98 -15.48
CA ASN A 106 8.65 -8.93 -16.49
C ASN A 106 7.39 -8.12 -16.21
N ILE A 107 7.48 -7.18 -15.24
CA ILE A 107 6.33 -6.38 -14.77
C ILE A 107 5.68 -5.68 -15.94
N LEU A 108 6.48 -4.99 -16.76
CA LEU A 108 5.99 -4.24 -17.91
C LEU A 108 5.39 -5.14 -19.01
N GLN A 109 5.90 -6.37 -19.19
CA GLN A 109 5.37 -7.34 -20.15
C GLN A 109 4.12 -8.08 -19.65
N ASN A 110 3.93 -8.17 -18.31
CA ASN A 110 2.78 -8.79 -17.69
C ASN A 110 1.69 -7.78 -17.32
N MET A 111 1.90 -6.49 -17.57
CA MET A 111 0.85 -5.48 -17.53
C MET A 111 -0.11 -5.72 -18.68
N ASP A 112 -1.40 -5.67 -18.41
CA ASP A 112 -2.41 -5.87 -19.44
C ASP A 112 -2.48 -4.61 -20.31
N PRO A 113 -2.09 -4.67 -21.62
CA PRO A 113 -2.03 -3.48 -22.48
C PRO A 113 -3.42 -2.90 -22.80
N GLY A 114 -4.50 -3.63 -22.48
CA GLY A 114 -5.88 -3.17 -22.69
C GLY A 114 -6.47 -2.39 -21.51
N VAL A 115 -5.69 -2.17 -20.46
CA VAL A 115 -6.15 -1.59 -19.20
C VAL A 115 -5.93 -0.08 -19.22
N GLY A 116 -6.92 0.68 -18.74
CA GLY A 116 -6.81 2.13 -18.59
C GLY A 116 -5.64 2.51 -17.66
N SER A 117 -5.06 3.67 -17.87
CA SER A 117 -3.85 4.13 -17.18
C SER A 117 -3.97 4.17 -15.63
N GLY A 118 -5.17 4.30 -15.06
CA GLY A 118 -5.39 4.17 -13.60
C GLY A 118 -5.10 2.77 -13.06
N ASP A 119 -5.23 1.76 -13.89
CA ASP A 119 -5.00 0.37 -13.50
C ASP A 119 -3.51 -0.02 -13.49
N ILE A 120 -2.63 0.76 -14.16
CA ILE A 120 -1.19 0.48 -14.18
C ILE A 120 -0.56 0.65 -12.79
N LEU A 121 -0.93 1.71 -12.07
CA LEU A 121 -0.48 1.91 -10.70
C LEU A 121 -1.02 0.81 -9.76
N GLU A 122 -2.28 0.41 -9.92
CA GLU A 122 -2.86 -0.70 -9.14
C GLU A 122 -2.14 -2.02 -9.41
N GLN A 123 -1.78 -2.30 -10.66
CA GLN A 123 -1.02 -3.49 -11.02
C GLN A 123 0.38 -3.48 -10.40
N LEU A 124 1.09 -2.35 -10.49
CA LEU A 124 2.40 -2.20 -9.84
C LEU A 124 2.28 -2.39 -8.31
N LEU A 125 1.28 -1.78 -7.70
CA LEU A 125 1.00 -1.96 -6.26
C LEU A 125 0.71 -3.42 -5.90
N ALA A 126 0.03 -4.19 -6.77
CA ALA A 126 -0.22 -5.60 -6.54
C ALA A 126 1.09 -6.40 -6.50
N PHE A 127 2.04 -6.12 -7.41
CA PHE A 127 3.36 -6.75 -7.40
C PHE A 127 4.16 -6.39 -6.15
N VAL A 128 4.25 -5.10 -5.81
CA VAL A 128 4.94 -4.61 -4.60
C VAL A 128 4.35 -5.26 -3.36
N PHE A 129 3.04 -5.25 -3.25
CA PHE A 129 2.33 -5.78 -2.09
C PHE A 129 2.56 -7.28 -1.89
N ALA A 130 2.51 -8.07 -2.97
CA ALA A 130 2.80 -9.49 -2.91
C ALA A 130 4.25 -9.78 -2.46
N ALA A 131 5.23 -9.00 -2.95
CA ALA A 131 6.62 -9.14 -2.54
C ALA A 131 6.84 -8.79 -1.07
N GLN A 132 6.23 -7.70 -0.61
CA GLN A 132 6.30 -7.29 0.79
C GLN A 132 5.65 -8.32 1.71
N ILE A 133 4.48 -8.87 1.36
CA ILE A 133 3.82 -9.95 2.12
C ILE A 133 4.74 -11.18 2.21
N GLU A 134 5.34 -11.60 1.10
CA GLU A 134 6.26 -12.74 1.11
C GLU A 134 7.45 -12.52 2.05
N ARG A 135 8.08 -11.34 1.98
CA ARG A 135 9.22 -10.99 2.85
C ARG A 135 8.81 -10.97 4.32
N ALA A 136 7.69 -10.33 4.65
CA ALA A 136 7.19 -10.23 6.02
C ALA A 136 6.79 -11.60 6.58
N TYR A 137 6.08 -12.41 5.78
CA TYR A 137 5.58 -13.71 6.22
C TYR A 137 6.71 -14.72 6.48
N ARG A 138 7.85 -14.62 5.83
CA ARG A 138 9.04 -15.45 6.12
C ARG A 138 9.51 -15.33 7.58
N LYS A 139 9.25 -14.18 8.23
CA LYS A 139 9.51 -13.93 9.66
C LYS A 139 8.35 -14.32 10.57
N GLY A 140 7.28 -14.87 10.02
CA GLY A 140 6.06 -15.27 10.72
C GLY A 140 4.95 -14.24 10.62
N LEU A 141 3.76 -14.65 11.05
CA LEU A 141 2.57 -13.80 11.04
C LEU A 141 2.68 -12.65 12.05
N TYR A 142 2.19 -11.48 11.65
CA TYR A 142 2.00 -10.39 12.60
C TYR A 142 0.96 -10.77 13.64
N ARG A 143 1.34 -10.74 14.92
CA ARG A 143 0.47 -11.02 16.05
C ARG A 143 0.55 -9.89 17.04
N ARG A 144 -0.57 -9.64 17.73
CA ARG A 144 -0.63 -8.72 18.86
C ARG A 144 -1.63 -9.20 19.90
N TYR A 145 -1.49 -8.68 21.10
CA TYR A 145 -2.46 -8.95 22.16
C TYR A 145 -3.78 -8.26 21.85
N ARG A 146 -4.86 -9.05 21.85
CA ARG A 146 -6.24 -8.58 21.76
C ARG A 146 -6.98 -8.94 23.04
N THR A 147 -7.77 -8.00 23.55
CA THR A 147 -8.64 -8.25 24.69
C THR A 147 -10.00 -8.68 24.19
N TYR A 148 -10.45 -9.82 24.65
CA TYR A 148 -11.77 -10.34 24.38
C TYR A 148 -12.65 -10.16 25.60
N GLU A 149 -13.85 -9.66 25.39
CA GLU A 149 -14.88 -9.50 26.43
C GLU A 149 -15.99 -10.51 26.17
N CYS A 150 -16.17 -11.43 27.09
CA CYS A 150 -17.11 -12.54 26.98
C CYS A 150 -18.14 -12.52 28.12
N ASN A 151 -19.28 -13.18 27.87
CA ASN A 151 -20.32 -13.42 28.86
C ASN A 151 -20.91 -14.82 28.62
N ASP A 152 -20.26 -15.82 29.17
CA ASP A 152 -20.65 -17.23 29.05
C ASP A 152 -20.35 -18.02 30.31
N SER A 153 -20.63 -19.33 30.31
CA SER A 153 -20.43 -20.20 31.49
C SER A 153 -18.98 -20.68 31.65
N LYS A 154 -18.11 -20.49 30.63
CA LYS A 154 -16.71 -20.95 30.67
C LYS A 154 -15.76 -19.78 30.86
N VAL A 155 -15.48 -19.42 32.08
CA VAL A 155 -14.64 -18.27 32.42
C VAL A 155 -13.19 -18.50 32.01
N LYS A 156 -12.64 -17.54 31.20
CA LYS A 156 -11.21 -17.41 30.89
C LYS A 156 -10.71 -16.05 31.36
N GLY A 157 -9.69 -16.02 32.18
CA GLY A 157 -9.05 -14.77 32.59
C GLY A 157 -9.79 -14.02 33.72
N LYS A 158 -9.88 -12.68 33.63
CA LYS A 158 -10.35 -11.81 34.68
C LYS A 158 -11.86 -11.59 34.62
N ILE A 159 -12.57 -11.85 35.77
CA ILE A 159 -13.99 -11.52 35.88
C ILE A 159 -14.15 -10.00 35.94
N ASP A 160 -15.06 -9.47 35.16
CA ASP A 160 -15.48 -8.06 35.16
C ASP A 160 -16.77 -7.95 36.00
N ILE A 161 -16.62 -7.64 37.26
CA ILE A 161 -17.73 -7.59 38.23
C ILE A 161 -18.77 -6.53 37.82
N THR A 162 -18.31 -5.36 37.41
CA THR A 162 -19.20 -4.25 36.99
C THR A 162 -20.07 -4.64 35.80
N ARG A 163 -19.43 -5.25 34.78
CA ARG A 163 -20.12 -5.73 33.60
C ARG A 163 -21.00 -6.95 33.91
N HIS A 164 -20.57 -7.81 34.80
CA HIS A 164 -21.33 -8.99 35.26
C HIS A 164 -22.66 -8.59 35.92
N ILE A 165 -22.63 -7.68 36.85
CA ILE A 165 -23.85 -7.19 37.56
C ILE A 165 -24.83 -6.56 36.55
N ARG A 166 -24.31 -5.81 35.56
CA ARG A 166 -25.13 -5.15 34.52
C ARG A 166 -25.76 -6.14 33.57
N LEU A 167 -25.00 -7.14 33.09
CA LEU A 167 -25.44 -8.09 32.07
C LEU A 167 -26.21 -9.29 32.62
N ASN A 168 -25.95 -9.66 33.86
CA ASN A 168 -26.51 -10.86 34.50
C ASN A 168 -27.22 -10.51 35.82
N PRO A 169 -28.25 -9.62 35.80
CA PRO A 169 -28.98 -9.24 37.05
C PRO A 169 -29.72 -10.40 37.68
N LEU A 170 -30.10 -11.40 36.89
CA LEU A 170 -30.65 -12.68 37.33
C LEU A 170 -29.58 -13.74 37.08
N ASN A 171 -29.33 -14.61 38.02
CA ASN A 171 -28.35 -15.68 37.88
C ASN A 171 -28.74 -16.65 36.76
N ASN A 172 -28.21 -16.38 35.53
CA ASN A 172 -28.45 -17.16 34.34
C ASN A 172 -27.30 -18.13 34.00
N GLY A 173 -26.41 -18.40 34.98
CA GLY A 173 -25.24 -19.28 34.80
C GLY A 173 -24.13 -18.72 33.93
N LYS A 174 -24.23 -17.44 33.53
CA LYS A 174 -23.19 -16.75 32.74
C LYS A 174 -22.38 -15.80 33.60
N ILE A 175 -21.12 -15.65 33.28
CA ILE A 175 -20.18 -14.75 33.96
C ILE A 175 -19.53 -13.84 32.95
N ALA A 176 -19.56 -12.52 33.20
CA ALA A 176 -18.86 -11.56 32.38
C ALA A 176 -17.39 -11.52 32.75
N TYR A 177 -16.50 -11.74 31.77
CA TYR A 177 -15.06 -11.78 32.00
C TYR A 177 -14.32 -11.21 30.80
N SER A 178 -13.05 -10.92 30.97
CA SER A 178 -12.14 -10.51 29.89
C SER A 178 -10.84 -11.31 29.97
N TYR A 179 -10.29 -11.62 28.77
CA TYR A 179 -8.98 -12.24 28.65
C TYR A 179 -8.19 -11.61 27.50
N ARG A 180 -6.88 -11.76 27.56
CA ARG A 180 -5.97 -11.30 26.49
C ARG A 180 -5.37 -12.50 25.78
N GLU A 181 -5.36 -12.45 24.47
CA GLU A 181 -4.80 -13.48 23.62
C GLU A 181 -3.82 -12.86 22.62
N TYR A 182 -2.69 -13.54 22.41
CA TYR A 182 -1.71 -13.16 21.41
C TYR A 182 -2.10 -13.80 20.08
N THR A 183 -2.78 -13.04 19.24
CA THR A 183 -3.48 -13.57 18.07
C THR A 183 -3.12 -12.86 16.77
N ALA A 184 -3.21 -13.59 15.66
CA ALA A 184 -3.17 -13.03 14.33
C ALA A 184 -4.51 -12.40 13.88
N ASP A 185 -5.62 -12.68 14.60
CA ASP A 185 -6.89 -11.99 14.41
C ASP A 185 -6.80 -10.57 14.99
N ASN A 186 -6.33 -9.63 14.21
CA ASN A 186 -6.17 -8.24 14.59
C ASN A 186 -6.47 -7.29 13.42
N ASP A 187 -6.67 -6.02 13.73
CA ASP A 187 -7.12 -5.01 12.77
C ASP A 187 -6.11 -4.76 11.65
N VAL A 188 -4.80 -4.86 11.92
CA VAL A 188 -3.75 -4.71 10.88
C VAL A 188 -3.85 -5.82 9.85
N ASN A 189 -3.90 -7.08 10.31
CA ASN A 189 -4.03 -8.22 9.40
C ASN A 189 -5.36 -8.18 8.64
N LYS A 190 -6.45 -7.76 9.29
CA LYS A 190 -7.75 -7.59 8.63
C LYS A 190 -7.67 -6.57 7.51
N MET A 191 -6.96 -5.47 7.72
CA MET A 191 -6.75 -4.42 6.72
C MET A 191 -5.91 -4.94 5.54
N ILE A 192 -4.79 -5.63 5.82
CA ILE A 192 -3.93 -6.24 4.80
C ILE A 192 -4.71 -7.26 3.96
N PHE A 193 -5.47 -8.14 4.61
CA PHE A 193 -6.30 -9.13 3.93
C PHE A 193 -7.41 -8.50 3.09
N THR A 194 -7.98 -7.38 3.55
CA THR A 194 -8.99 -6.63 2.79
C THR A 194 -8.39 -6.01 1.53
N ALA A 195 -7.21 -5.37 1.63
CA ALA A 195 -6.50 -4.82 0.48
C ALA A 195 -6.16 -5.91 -0.55
N TYR A 196 -5.67 -7.07 -0.07
CA TYR A 196 -5.40 -8.21 -0.93
C TYR A 196 -6.65 -8.70 -1.67
N THR A 197 -7.74 -8.89 -0.94
CA THR A 197 -9.01 -9.38 -1.51
C THR A 197 -9.57 -8.42 -2.55
N TYR A 198 -9.36 -7.13 -2.36
CA TYR A 198 -9.74 -6.15 -3.35
C TYR A 198 -8.89 -6.28 -4.63
N LEU A 199 -7.57 -6.29 -4.52
CA LEU A 199 -6.70 -6.49 -5.68
C LEU A 199 -7.05 -7.79 -6.42
N GLN A 200 -7.39 -8.85 -5.68
CA GLN A 200 -7.80 -10.13 -6.27
C GLN A 200 -9.10 -10.00 -7.08
N LYS A 201 -10.04 -9.17 -6.64
CA LYS A 201 -11.29 -8.90 -7.38
C LYS A 201 -11.06 -8.01 -8.59
N ARG A 202 -10.17 -7.02 -8.47
CA ARG A 202 -9.90 -6.04 -9.53
C ARG A 202 -8.99 -6.61 -10.62
N HIS A 203 -7.94 -7.34 -10.23
CA HIS A 203 -6.92 -7.91 -11.11
C HIS A 203 -6.76 -9.43 -10.89
N PRO A 204 -7.79 -10.25 -11.17
CA PRO A 204 -7.80 -11.67 -10.82
C PRO A 204 -6.68 -12.47 -11.50
N ASN A 205 -6.35 -12.16 -12.74
CA ASN A 205 -5.30 -12.86 -13.50
C ASN A 205 -3.91 -12.59 -12.91
N ILE A 206 -3.61 -11.34 -12.60
CA ILE A 206 -2.33 -10.95 -12.00
C ILE A 206 -2.17 -11.60 -10.62
N MET A 207 -3.18 -11.49 -9.76
CA MET A 207 -3.13 -12.04 -8.42
C MET A 207 -3.02 -13.56 -8.43
N LYS A 208 -3.72 -14.25 -9.32
CA LYS A 208 -3.60 -15.70 -9.49
C LYS A 208 -2.20 -16.13 -9.95
N ASN A 209 -1.58 -15.36 -10.84
CA ASN A 209 -0.21 -15.61 -11.29
C ASN A 209 0.80 -15.36 -10.16
N LEU A 210 0.59 -14.32 -9.35
CA LEU A 210 1.41 -14.03 -8.17
C LEU A 210 1.32 -15.13 -7.12
N GLU A 211 0.12 -15.63 -6.81
CA GLU A 211 -0.07 -16.77 -5.90
C GLU A 211 0.63 -18.04 -6.39
N LYS A 212 0.57 -18.33 -7.69
CA LYS A 212 1.26 -19.49 -8.28
C LYS A 212 2.78 -19.38 -8.22
N LYS A 213 3.33 -18.20 -8.53
CA LYS A 213 4.76 -17.94 -8.52
C LYS A 213 5.31 -17.81 -7.09
N ARG A 214 4.49 -17.35 -6.14
CA ARG A 214 4.83 -17.09 -4.73
C ARG A 214 3.96 -17.92 -3.80
N LYS A 215 4.33 -19.19 -3.61
CA LYS A 215 3.58 -20.12 -2.73
C LYS A 215 3.32 -19.56 -1.33
N THR A 216 4.30 -18.84 -0.78
CA THR A 216 4.24 -18.18 0.53
C THR A 216 3.08 -17.19 0.63
N VAL A 217 2.78 -16.45 -0.44
CA VAL A 217 1.62 -15.53 -0.49
C VAL A 217 0.32 -16.31 -0.46
N GLY A 218 0.23 -17.39 -1.24
CA GLY A 218 -0.94 -18.28 -1.26
C GLY A 218 -1.21 -18.91 0.12
N GLU A 219 -0.15 -19.36 0.82
CA GLU A 219 -0.25 -19.90 2.18
C GLU A 219 -0.76 -18.87 3.17
N TYR A 220 -0.19 -17.65 3.13
CA TYR A 220 -0.63 -16.53 3.96
C TYR A 220 -2.14 -16.26 3.77
N ILE A 221 -2.57 -16.10 2.55
CA ILE A 221 -3.96 -15.79 2.24
C ILE A 221 -4.91 -16.93 2.65
N THR A 222 -4.50 -18.17 2.47
CA THR A 222 -5.28 -19.33 2.90
C THR A 222 -5.47 -19.35 4.43
N GLN A 223 -4.42 -19.04 5.19
CA GLN A 223 -4.51 -18.93 6.64
C GLN A 223 -5.50 -17.82 7.06
N PHE A 224 -5.44 -16.65 6.39
CA PHE A 224 -6.31 -15.54 6.75
C PHE A 224 -7.77 -15.78 6.40
N ARG A 225 -8.06 -16.47 5.29
CA ARG A 225 -9.44 -16.90 4.97
C ARG A 225 -10.08 -17.76 6.05
N ASN A 226 -9.28 -18.54 6.76
CA ASN A 226 -9.76 -19.38 7.87
C ASN A 226 -9.92 -18.61 9.19
N ILE A 227 -9.21 -17.49 9.37
CA ILE A 227 -9.20 -16.72 10.62
C ILE A 227 -10.21 -15.58 10.59
N MET A 228 -10.36 -14.89 9.44
CA MET A 228 -11.15 -13.67 9.35
C MET A 228 -11.80 -13.47 7.98
N GLN A 229 -12.81 -12.60 7.97
CA GLN A 229 -13.42 -12.11 6.73
C GLN A 229 -12.84 -10.73 6.36
N PRO A 230 -12.79 -10.38 5.05
CA PRO A 230 -12.42 -9.04 4.63
C PRO A 230 -13.37 -8.01 5.24
N ALA A 231 -12.86 -6.85 5.56
CA ALA A 231 -13.67 -5.76 6.10
C ALA A 231 -14.62 -5.20 5.04
N SER A 232 -15.82 -4.82 5.47
CA SER A 232 -16.72 -4.03 4.65
C SER A 232 -16.17 -2.61 4.42
N ARG A 233 -16.72 -1.88 3.43
CA ARG A 233 -16.28 -0.51 3.12
C ARG A 233 -16.34 0.42 4.35
N GLN A 234 -17.39 0.31 5.16
CA GLN A 234 -17.56 1.12 6.38
C GLN A 234 -16.56 0.73 7.49
N GLU A 235 -16.26 -0.57 7.61
CA GLU A 235 -15.27 -1.07 8.57
C GLU A 235 -13.85 -0.63 8.19
N VAL A 236 -13.50 -0.59 6.90
CA VAL A 236 -12.17 -0.17 6.43
C VAL A 236 -11.85 1.24 6.90
N GLN A 237 -12.80 2.18 6.81
CA GLN A 237 -12.60 3.54 7.30
C GLN A 237 -12.24 3.56 8.79
N LYS A 238 -13.00 2.80 9.59
CA LYS A 238 -12.75 2.69 11.03
C LYS A 238 -11.40 2.01 11.34
N LEU A 239 -11.04 0.96 10.57
CA LEU A 239 -9.78 0.25 10.72
C LEU A 239 -8.58 1.15 10.44
N VAL A 240 -8.59 1.88 9.34
CA VAL A 240 -7.50 2.79 8.98
C VAL A 240 -7.35 3.93 9.98
N GLN A 241 -8.47 4.48 10.49
CA GLN A 241 -8.41 5.49 11.54
C GLN A 241 -7.82 4.96 12.86
N ARG A 242 -8.17 3.72 13.26
CA ARG A 242 -7.66 3.09 14.48
C ARG A 242 -6.19 2.73 14.36
N GLU A 243 -5.77 2.24 13.19
CA GLU A 243 -4.42 1.72 12.95
C GLU A 243 -3.46 2.76 12.35
N ARG A 244 -3.60 4.04 12.74
CA ARG A 244 -2.67 5.12 12.39
C ARG A 244 -1.28 4.94 13.00
N ARG A 245 -1.16 4.18 14.10
CA ARG A 245 0.11 3.99 14.80
C ARG A 245 1.02 3.03 14.05
N LYS A 246 2.27 3.45 13.89
CA LYS A 246 3.35 2.65 13.31
C LYS A 246 3.60 1.37 14.15
N ILE A 247 3.90 0.28 13.47
CA ILE A 247 4.42 -0.94 14.12
C ILE A 247 5.88 -0.68 14.50
N THR A 248 6.15 -0.58 15.80
CA THR A 248 7.50 -0.18 16.29
C THR A 248 8.40 -1.38 16.62
N HIS A 249 7.83 -2.59 16.72
CA HIS A 249 8.60 -3.77 17.10
C HIS A 249 9.50 -4.24 15.94
N SER A 250 10.81 -4.35 16.19
CA SER A 250 11.82 -4.64 15.16
C SER A 250 11.57 -5.93 14.36
N ILE A 251 11.07 -7.00 15.00
CA ILE A 251 10.72 -8.28 14.33
C ILE A 251 9.64 -8.06 13.28
N TYR A 252 8.73 -7.11 13.50
CA TYR A 252 7.59 -6.83 12.63
C TYR A 252 7.81 -5.62 11.71
N HIS A 253 9.05 -5.17 11.54
CA HIS A 253 9.36 -4.03 10.67
C HIS A 253 8.84 -4.23 9.24
N ASP A 254 9.02 -5.41 8.66
CA ASP A 254 8.52 -5.71 7.30
C ASP A 254 6.99 -5.64 7.22
N TRP A 255 6.28 -5.97 8.31
CA TRP A 255 4.82 -5.83 8.37
C TRP A 255 4.35 -4.37 8.40
N GLU A 256 5.19 -3.44 8.84
CA GLU A 256 4.89 -2.00 8.74
C GLU A 256 4.86 -1.55 7.28
N GLU A 257 5.77 -2.03 6.45
CA GLU A 257 5.74 -1.73 5.01
C GLU A 257 4.49 -2.32 4.33
N VAL A 258 4.16 -3.58 4.65
CA VAL A 258 2.91 -4.21 4.18
C VAL A 258 1.68 -3.39 4.59
N ARG A 259 1.64 -2.92 5.84
CA ARG A 259 0.56 -2.09 6.37
C ARG A 259 0.42 -0.78 5.61
N LYS A 260 1.52 -0.07 5.36
CA LYS A 260 1.54 1.19 4.60
C LYS A 260 1.00 0.98 3.18
N THR A 261 1.49 -0.05 2.50
CA THR A 261 1.02 -0.37 1.14
C THR A 261 -0.45 -0.80 1.13
N ALA A 262 -0.92 -1.54 2.15
CA ALA A 262 -2.34 -1.87 2.28
C ALA A 262 -3.21 -0.62 2.43
N ILE A 263 -2.80 0.34 3.25
CA ILE A 263 -3.51 1.62 3.41
C ILE A 263 -3.55 2.38 2.08
N LEU A 264 -2.42 2.42 1.37
CA LEU A 264 -2.33 3.06 0.06
C LEU A 264 -3.32 2.44 -0.93
N ILE A 265 -3.31 1.12 -1.07
CA ILE A 265 -4.25 0.39 -1.93
C ILE A 265 -5.68 0.74 -1.54
N LEU A 266 -6.04 0.68 -0.26
CA LEU A 266 -7.39 0.95 0.22
C LEU A 266 -7.81 2.41 0.01
N ARG A 267 -6.90 3.37 0.05
CA ARG A 267 -7.15 4.79 -0.25
C ARG A 267 -7.34 5.01 -1.74
N HIS A 268 -6.46 4.50 -2.55
CA HIS A 268 -6.53 4.62 -4.02
C HIS A 268 -7.86 4.08 -4.59
N MET A 269 -8.47 3.13 -3.93
CA MET A 269 -9.75 2.52 -4.29
C MET A 269 -10.99 3.40 -4.05
N GLY A 270 -10.83 4.66 -3.67
CA GLY A 270 -11.96 5.52 -3.35
C GLY A 270 -12.84 5.01 -2.19
N ILE A 271 -12.29 4.15 -1.34
CA ILE A 271 -12.95 3.69 -0.11
C ILE A 271 -13.03 4.84 0.89
N PHE A 272 -12.13 5.83 0.76
CA PHE A 272 -12.13 7.05 1.55
C PHE A 272 -12.84 8.16 0.81
N VAL A 273 -14.08 8.46 1.18
CA VAL A 273 -14.78 9.66 0.77
C VAL A 273 -14.32 10.78 1.72
N ARG A 274 -13.67 11.79 1.14
CA ARG A 274 -13.45 13.12 1.71
C ARG A 274 -13.20 13.14 3.23
N GLU A 275 -11.96 13.04 3.63
CA GLU A 275 -11.52 13.65 4.88
C GLU A 275 -10.77 14.95 4.53
N THR A 276 -11.12 15.99 5.28
CA THR A 276 -10.50 17.33 5.37
C THR A 276 -9.09 17.45 4.77
N GLN A 277 -8.86 18.56 4.10
CA GLN A 277 -7.68 19.05 3.35
C GLN A 277 -6.26 18.83 3.92
N SER A 278 -6.06 17.98 4.93
CA SER A 278 -4.76 17.78 5.58
C SER A 278 -4.14 16.39 5.42
N GLU A 279 -4.82 15.41 4.83
CA GLU A 279 -4.21 14.09 4.58
C GLU A 279 -3.65 14.02 3.15
N LYS A 280 -2.32 13.97 3.08
CA LYS A 280 -1.56 13.87 1.84
C LYS A 280 -1.96 12.62 1.07
N THR A 281 -2.54 12.81 -0.10
CA THR A 281 -2.85 11.71 -1.03
C THR A 281 -1.54 11.13 -1.57
N ILE A 282 -1.41 9.81 -1.61
CA ILE A 282 -0.23 9.19 -2.20
C ILE A 282 -0.42 9.12 -3.70
N HIS A 283 0.55 9.64 -4.43
CA HIS A 283 0.53 9.81 -5.87
C HIS A 283 1.29 8.74 -6.65
N GLY A 284 2.05 7.86 -5.98
CA GLY A 284 2.73 6.82 -6.74
C GLY A 284 3.77 6.00 -5.99
N VAL A 285 4.49 5.18 -6.76
CA VAL A 285 5.57 4.31 -6.31
C VAL A 285 6.85 4.70 -7.01
N LEU A 286 7.89 4.98 -6.25
CA LEU A 286 9.22 5.35 -6.74
C LEU A 286 10.29 4.39 -6.22
N ILE A 287 11.33 4.23 -7.02
CA ILE A 287 12.56 3.50 -6.69
C ILE A 287 13.70 4.49 -6.79
N ASN A 288 14.53 4.49 -5.75
CA ASN A 288 15.73 5.32 -5.68
C ASN A 288 16.98 4.47 -5.91
#